data_a3d7766088d38c793187fe1a73da3bf6
#
_entry.id   a3d7766088d38c793187fe1a73da3bf6
#
_cell.length_a   1.000
_cell.length_b   1.000
_cell.length_c   1.000
_cell.angle_alpha   90.00
_cell.angle_beta   90.00
_cell.angle_gamma   90.00
#
_symmetry.space_group_name_H-M   'P 1'
#
loop_
_entity.id
_entity.type
_entity.pdbx_description
1 polymer ?
#
loop_
_entity_poly.entity_id
_entity_poly.type
_entity_poly.pdbx_seq_one_letter_code
_entity_poly.pdbx_strand_id
1 'polypeptide(L)'
;MFSKTIVLLARPGLSDKGKILINPHSALMMNITMPTWCVFDDTVDCEDSAENFAKLYALDILGYDVAIGYPMDNRSRLEFYRLGDVSTSTVDNDAPFVWGMPTFLAPLHPDAGNTLYQHPAMTNFLDRTMAIFASPDDSTCVGTIVGTGEHVSLQEFCEGKQRFVKQAGGKGFSQIINFPQKSDVIDVIFENLEYFSGYYLPTLNVQSVVHPIWETRFFVVNNTIITSSGRIVSEFPKFGNNASGRYGIKQFSDGLHDDNATENPYFDIMFNYAQHIVDNMSATGESLHYVLDVAIHDDDDINTVGTPFVVETNGLSNSGLYGCDIMALAEAYALDQCDHPDVTIGGLRSIDSNVMR
;
A
#
# COMPACT_ATOMS: atom_id res chain seq x y z
N MET A 1 -24.96 -7.18 -22.17
CA MET A 1 -23.82 -6.58 -21.44
C MET A 1 -24.15 -6.74 -19.98
N PHE A 2 -23.58 -7.69 -19.27
CA PHE A 2 -23.86 -7.87 -17.84
C PHE A 2 -23.16 -6.73 -17.11
N SER A 3 -23.92 -5.91 -16.41
CA SER A 3 -23.40 -4.87 -15.52
C SER A 3 -22.70 -5.58 -14.36
N LYS A 4 -21.37 -5.61 -14.37
CA LYS A 4 -20.61 -6.17 -13.25
C LYS A 4 -20.55 -5.10 -12.17
N THR A 5 -21.04 -5.41 -10.99
CA THR A 5 -20.99 -4.53 -9.83
C THR A 5 -19.62 -4.61 -9.21
N ILE A 6 -18.97 -3.48 -9.02
CA ILE A 6 -17.71 -3.36 -8.30
C ILE A 6 -18.01 -2.91 -6.88
N VAL A 7 -17.42 -3.58 -5.90
CA VAL A 7 -17.55 -3.22 -4.49
C VAL A 7 -16.28 -2.49 -4.04
N LEU A 8 -16.42 -1.24 -3.66
CA LEU A 8 -15.37 -0.49 -2.96
C LEU A 8 -15.58 -0.60 -1.46
N LEU A 9 -14.66 -1.25 -0.75
CA LEU A 9 -14.64 -1.25 0.70
C LEU A 9 -13.87 -0.02 1.18
N ALA A 10 -14.61 1.04 1.49
CA ALA A 10 -14.06 2.30 1.95
C ALA A 10 -14.98 2.91 3.00
N ARG A 11 -14.46 3.88 3.74
CA ARG A 11 -15.27 4.74 4.61
C ARG A 11 -15.26 6.19 4.08
N PRO A 12 -15.75 6.47 2.86
CA PRO A 12 -15.96 7.86 2.50
C PRO A 12 -17.01 8.42 3.46
N GLY A 13 -16.85 9.68 3.86
CA GLY A 13 -17.90 10.35 4.61
C GLY A 13 -19.21 10.30 3.82
N LEU A 14 -20.33 10.05 4.49
CA LEU A 14 -21.67 10.11 3.90
C LEU A 14 -22.46 11.23 4.54
N SER A 15 -23.14 12.02 3.70
CA SER A 15 -24.14 12.98 4.17
C SER A 15 -25.42 12.26 4.64
N ASP A 16 -26.29 12.98 5.36
CA ASP A 16 -27.62 12.48 5.76
C ASP A 16 -28.50 12.03 4.57
N LYS A 17 -28.12 12.41 3.36
CA LYS A 17 -28.80 12.05 2.11
C LYS A 17 -28.07 10.93 1.34
N GLY A 18 -27.07 10.28 1.95
CA GLY A 18 -26.29 9.21 1.35
C GLY A 18 -25.37 9.64 0.20
N LYS A 19 -25.06 10.93 0.10
CA LYS A 19 -24.08 11.42 -0.86
C LYS A 19 -22.68 11.35 -0.28
N ILE A 20 -21.70 11.03 -1.11
CA ILE A 20 -20.29 10.99 -0.74
C ILE A 20 -19.83 12.41 -0.39
N LEU A 21 -19.14 12.55 0.73
CA LEU A 21 -18.53 13.80 1.15
C LEU A 21 -17.12 13.89 0.56
N ILE A 22 -16.79 15.03 -0.03
CA ILE A 22 -15.46 15.33 -0.51
C ILE A 22 -15.02 16.72 -0.04
N ASN A 23 -13.77 16.83 0.36
CA ASN A 23 -13.17 18.12 0.66
C ASN A 23 -13.07 18.98 -0.61
N PRO A 24 -13.52 20.26 -0.58
CA PRO A 24 -13.49 21.14 -1.75
C PRO A 24 -12.09 21.34 -2.35
N HIS A 25 -11.05 21.37 -1.49
CA HIS A 25 -9.66 21.48 -1.93
C HIS A 25 -9.23 20.27 -2.74
N SER A 26 -9.56 19.06 -2.28
CA SER A 26 -9.25 17.82 -3.00
C SER A 26 -9.91 17.81 -4.40
N ALA A 27 -11.17 18.20 -4.48
CA ALA A 27 -11.88 18.27 -5.76
C ALA A 27 -11.23 19.26 -6.73
N LEU A 28 -10.81 20.43 -6.21
CA LEU A 28 -10.10 21.43 -7.01
C LEU A 28 -8.75 20.91 -7.51
N MET A 29 -7.97 20.28 -6.65
CA MET A 29 -6.64 19.76 -7.01
C MET A 29 -6.70 18.62 -8.03
N MET A 30 -7.75 17.80 -7.98
CA MET A 30 -8.00 16.75 -8.96
C MET A 30 -8.61 17.29 -10.28
N ASN A 31 -9.02 18.55 -10.33
CA ASN A 31 -9.64 19.21 -11.51
C ASN A 31 -10.83 18.41 -12.08
N ILE A 32 -11.74 17.98 -11.20
CA ILE A 32 -12.88 17.14 -11.57
C ILE A 32 -14.17 17.95 -11.65
N THR A 33 -15.10 17.48 -12.48
CA THR A 33 -16.49 17.94 -12.46
C THR A 33 -17.26 17.16 -11.40
N MET A 34 -17.90 17.86 -10.46
CA MET A 34 -18.65 17.24 -9.37
C MET A 34 -19.79 16.36 -9.88
N PRO A 35 -19.77 15.05 -9.57
CA PRO A 35 -20.87 14.17 -9.90
C PRO A 35 -22.09 14.40 -8.99
N THR A 36 -23.26 13.97 -9.44
CA THR A 36 -24.53 14.18 -8.70
C THR A 36 -24.60 13.40 -7.38
N TRP A 37 -23.79 12.34 -7.25
CA TRP A 37 -23.72 11.50 -6.06
C TRP A 37 -22.77 12.02 -4.97
N CYS A 38 -22.18 13.22 -5.16
CA CYS A 38 -21.23 13.81 -4.24
C CYS A 38 -21.67 15.18 -3.75
N VAL A 39 -21.15 15.63 -2.61
CA VAL A 39 -21.30 16.99 -2.08
C VAL A 39 -20.02 17.45 -1.41
N PHE A 40 -19.77 18.78 -1.39
CA PHE A 40 -18.65 19.35 -0.67
C PHE A 40 -18.88 19.35 0.83
N ASP A 41 -17.82 18.99 1.57
CA ASP A 41 -17.74 19.11 3.01
C ASP A 41 -16.29 19.41 3.42
N ASP A 42 -16.06 20.55 4.03
CA ASP A 42 -14.74 21.04 4.46
C ASP A 42 -14.28 20.40 5.78
N THR A 43 -15.14 19.63 6.43
CA THR A 43 -14.81 18.91 7.67
C THR A 43 -14.18 17.54 7.43
N VAL A 44 -14.29 17.00 6.21
CA VAL A 44 -13.62 15.73 5.87
C VAL A 44 -12.15 15.93 5.55
N ASP A 45 -11.34 14.95 5.89
CA ASP A 45 -9.91 14.96 5.59
C ASP A 45 -9.63 15.07 4.09
N CYS A 46 -8.65 15.88 3.72
CA CYS A 46 -8.30 16.11 2.31
C CYS A 46 -7.78 14.88 1.61
N GLU A 47 -6.81 14.19 2.24
CA GLU A 47 -6.10 13.08 1.58
C GLU A 47 -6.96 11.84 1.50
N ASP A 48 -7.50 11.40 2.64
CA ASP A 48 -8.36 10.20 2.71
C ASP A 48 -9.62 10.36 1.84
N SER A 49 -10.23 11.54 1.83
CA SER A 49 -11.40 11.79 0.99
C SER A 49 -11.04 11.79 -0.50
N ALA A 50 -9.88 12.33 -0.85
CA ALA A 50 -9.43 12.40 -2.25
C ALA A 50 -9.18 11.02 -2.85
N GLU A 51 -8.48 10.14 -2.13
CA GLU A 51 -8.16 8.80 -2.64
C GLU A 51 -9.41 7.94 -2.85
N ASN A 52 -10.30 7.92 -1.87
CA ASN A 52 -11.55 7.17 -1.98
C ASN A 52 -12.46 7.73 -3.07
N PHE A 53 -12.56 9.06 -3.14
CA PHE A 53 -13.31 9.72 -4.19
C PHE A 53 -12.73 9.42 -5.58
N ALA A 54 -11.39 9.48 -5.75
CA ALA A 54 -10.75 9.24 -7.04
C ALA A 54 -11.04 7.83 -7.57
N LYS A 55 -11.02 6.80 -6.70
CA LYS A 55 -11.38 5.43 -7.04
C LYS A 55 -12.83 5.34 -7.53
N LEU A 56 -13.77 5.92 -6.76
CA LEU A 56 -15.20 5.94 -7.12
C LEU A 56 -15.44 6.67 -8.43
N TYR A 57 -14.84 7.84 -8.60
CA TYR A 57 -15.02 8.68 -9.79
C TYR A 57 -14.45 8.03 -11.04
N ALA A 58 -13.27 7.39 -10.94
CA ALA A 58 -12.68 6.68 -12.06
C ALA A 58 -13.58 5.51 -12.52
N LEU A 59 -14.08 4.70 -11.58
CA LEU A 59 -14.96 3.58 -11.88
C LEU A 59 -16.31 4.02 -12.46
N ASP A 60 -16.88 5.11 -11.95
CA ASP A 60 -18.13 5.70 -12.46
C ASP A 60 -17.96 6.20 -13.92
N ILE A 61 -16.86 6.93 -14.22
CA ILE A 61 -16.53 7.37 -15.58
C ILE A 61 -16.34 6.19 -16.54
N LEU A 62 -15.74 5.10 -16.06
CA LEU A 62 -15.56 3.88 -16.85
C LEU A 62 -16.87 3.11 -17.07
N GLY A 63 -17.97 3.55 -16.44
CA GLY A 63 -19.29 3.01 -16.62
C GLY A 63 -19.58 1.73 -15.83
N TYR A 64 -18.82 1.48 -14.76
CA TYR A 64 -19.08 0.37 -13.84
C TYR A 64 -20.23 0.70 -12.89
N ASP A 65 -20.99 -0.32 -12.50
CA ASP A 65 -21.94 -0.22 -11.39
C ASP A 65 -21.16 -0.37 -10.07
N VAL A 66 -21.10 0.68 -9.28
CA VAL A 66 -20.25 0.73 -8.08
C VAL A 66 -21.11 0.66 -6.82
N ALA A 67 -20.81 -0.30 -5.95
CA ALA A 67 -21.35 -0.38 -4.60
C ALA A 67 -20.24 -0.08 -3.57
N ILE A 68 -20.60 0.64 -2.51
CA ILE A 68 -19.71 0.96 -1.40
C ILE A 68 -20.07 0.07 -0.23
N GLY A 69 -19.11 -0.70 0.27
CA GLY A 69 -19.27 -1.55 1.45
C GLY A 69 -18.79 -0.84 2.71
N TYR A 70 -19.65 -0.73 3.71
CA TYR A 70 -19.34 -0.20 5.04
C TYR A 70 -19.26 -1.31 6.07
N PRO A 71 -18.16 -1.44 6.81
CA PRO A 71 -18.10 -2.35 7.94
C PRO A 71 -18.94 -1.80 9.11
N MET A 72 -19.89 -2.60 9.54
CA MET A 72 -20.79 -2.33 10.68
C MET A 72 -20.40 -3.19 11.90
N ASP A 73 -20.85 -2.78 13.09
CA ASP A 73 -20.80 -3.57 14.33
C ASP A 73 -19.48 -4.34 14.54
N ASN A 74 -18.43 -3.64 14.90
CA ASN A 74 -17.09 -4.22 15.13
C ASN A 74 -16.55 -5.01 13.92
N ARG A 75 -16.95 -4.63 12.71
CA ARG A 75 -16.53 -5.23 11.43
C ARG A 75 -17.08 -6.64 11.17
N SER A 76 -18.09 -7.07 11.90
CA SER A 76 -18.72 -8.39 11.71
C SER A 76 -19.73 -8.45 10.57
N ARG A 77 -20.18 -7.29 10.08
CA ARG A 77 -21.19 -7.18 9.02
C ARG A 77 -20.83 -6.05 8.06
N LEU A 78 -21.12 -6.22 6.77
CA LEU A 78 -21.02 -5.19 5.75
C LEU A 78 -22.39 -4.72 5.32
N GLU A 79 -22.57 -3.40 5.21
CA GLU A 79 -23.72 -2.79 4.53
C GLU A 79 -23.26 -2.20 3.22
N PHE A 80 -24.05 -2.35 2.17
CA PHE A 80 -23.71 -1.90 0.82
C PHE A 80 -24.65 -0.79 0.38
N TYR A 81 -24.07 0.23 -0.25
CA TYR A 81 -24.77 1.37 -0.82
C TYR A 81 -24.35 1.54 -2.26
N ARG A 82 -25.30 1.70 -3.18
CA ARG A 82 -24.97 2.06 -4.57
C ARG A 82 -24.68 3.56 -4.68
N LEU A 83 -23.78 3.91 -5.59
CA LEU A 83 -23.50 5.30 -5.91
C LEU A 83 -24.77 6.02 -6.35
N GLY A 84 -25.12 7.10 -5.63
CA GLY A 84 -26.32 7.90 -5.91
C GLY A 84 -27.65 7.34 -5.38
N ASP A 85 -27.67 6.18 -4.75
CA ASP A 85 -28.85 5.61 -4.12
C ASP A 85 -28.60 5.37 -2.62
N VAL A 86 -29.50 5.90 -1.78
CA VAL A 86 -29.45 5.79 -0.31
C VAL A 86 -29.99 4.45 0.20
N SER A 87 -30.64 3.68 -0.68
CA SER A 87 -31.18 2.38 -0.29
C SER A 87 -30.04 1.38 -0.10
N THR A 88 -30.06 0.69 1.06
CA THR A 88 -29.21 -0.47 1.27
C THR A 88 -29.53 -1.49 0.18
N SER A 89 -28.59 -1.76 -0.70
CA SER A 89 -28.75 -2.78 -1.71
C SER A 89 -28.12 -4.08 -1.24
N THR A 90 -28.78 -5.19 -1.49
CA THR A 90 -28.13 -6.49 -1.53
C THR A 90 -27.22 -6.47 -2.76
N VAL A 91 -25.92 -6.57 -2.57
CA VAL A 91 -25.00 -6.88 -3.68
C VAL A 91 -25.24 -8.33 -4.04
N ASP A 92 -25.54 -8.60 -5.30
CA ASP A 92 -25.66 -9.97 -5.78
C ASP A 92 -24.37 -10.71 -5.47
N ASN A 93 -24.49 -11.96 -5.01
CA ASN A 93 -23.38 -12.83 -4.62
C ASN A 93 -22.35 -13.09 -5.75
N ASP A 94 -22.63 -12.62 -6.95
CA ASP A 94 -21.77 -12.67 -8.12
C ASP A 94 -20.98 -11.37 -8.35
N ALA A 95 -20.87 -10.49 -7.34
CA ALA A 95 -20.02 -9.30 -7.43
C ALA A 95 -18.54 -9.74 -7.52
N PRO A 96 -17.92 -9.66 -8.69
CA PRO A 96 -16.64 -10.34 -8.94
C PRO A 96 -15.44 -9.57 -8.40
N PHE A 97 -15.64 -8.34 -7.91
CA PHE A 97 -14.54 -7.43 -7.67
C PHE A 97 -14.73 -6.61 -6.39
N VAL A 98 -13.72 -6.65 -5.52
CA VAL A 98 -13.66 -5.86 -4.30
C VAL A 98 -12.36 -5.07 -4.24
N TRP A 99 -12.47 -3.75 -4.19
CA TRP A 99 -11.33 -2.86 -3.96
C TRP A 99 -11.43 -2.26 -2.56
N GLY A 100 -10.60 -2.68 -1.62
CA GLY A 100 -10.74 -2.20 -0.26
C GLY A 100 -9.54 -2.44 0.63
N MET A 101 -9.53 -1.80 1.79
CA MET A 101 -8.47 -1.94 2.77
C MET A 101 -8.47 -3.34 3.40
N PRO A 102 -7.30 -4.01 3.50
CA PRO A 102 -7.18 -5.32 4.17
C PRO A 102 -7.71 -5.33 5.59
N THR A 103 -7.62 -4.21 6.33
CA THR A 103 -8.17 -4.09 7.69
C THR A 103 -9.68 -4.24 7.75
N PHE A 104 -10.41 -3.98 6.67
CA PHE A 104 -11.84 -4.24 6.57
C PHE A 104 -12.14 -5.65 6.10
N LEU A 105 -11.19 -6.27 5.41
CA LEU A 105 -11.29 -7.64 4.94
C LEU A 105 -10.75 -8.66 5.96
N ALA A 106 -9.87 -8.25 6.87
CA ALA A 106 -9.23 -9.13 7.85
C ALA A 106 -10.19 -10.01 8.67
N PRO A 107 -11.40 -9.55 9.07
CA PRO A 107 -12.37 -10.42 9.73
C PRO A 107 -12.96 -11.48 8.80
N LEU A 108 -12.98 -11.22 7.49
CA LEU A 108 -13.51 -12.10 6.46
C LEU A 108 -12.42 -13.02 5.90
N HIS A 109 -11.16 -12.53 5.90
CA HIS A 109 -9.99 -13.23 5.38
C HIS A 109 -8.79 -12.97 6.29
N PRO A 110 -8.47 -13.87 7.24
CA PRO A 110 -7.36 -13.70 8.18
C PRO A 110 -5.99 -13.54 7.48
N ASP A 111 -5.85 -14.01 6.25
CA ASP A 111 -4.62 -13.89 5.45
C ASP A 111 -4.50 -12.56 4.68
N ALA A 112 -5.48 -11.65 4.81
CA ALA A 112 -5.48 -10.36 4.11
C ALA A 112 -4.30 -9.44 4.48
N GLY A 113 -3.57 -9.74 5.56
CA GLY A 113 -2.39 -9.02 6.00
C GLY A 113 -1.06 -9.57 5.50
N ASN A 114 -1.05 -10.65 4.70
CA ASN A 114 0.18 -11.20 4.16
C ASN A 114 0.79 -10.20 3.16
N THR A 115 1.92 -9.65 3.54
CA THR A 115 2.71 -8.78 2.67
C THR A 115 3.46 -9.62 1.64
N LEU A 116 3.64 -9.10 0.44
CA LEU A 116 4.40 -9.75 -0.64
C LEU A 116 5.88 -10.01 -0.30
N TYR A 117 6.41 -9.46 0.80
CA TYR A 117 7.74 -9.84 1.31
C TYR A 117 7.94 -11.33 1.48
N GLN A 118 6.86 -12.05 1.75
CA GLN A 118 6.90 -13.50 1.96
C GLN A 118 6.84 -14.29 0.66
N HIS A 119 6.62 -13.60 -0.47
CA HIS A 119 6.62 -14.27 -1.75
C HIS A 119 8.05 -14.67 -2.13
N PRO A 120 8.32 -15.97 -2.43
CA PRO A 120 9.68 -16.45 -2.66
C PRO A 120 10.43 -15.70 -3.76
N ALA A 121 9.76 -15.32 -4.84
CA ALA A 121 10.39 -14.56 -5.92
C ALA A 121 10.75 -13.13 -5.50
N MET A 122 9.97 -12.52 -4.59
CA MET A 122 10.23 -11.17 -4.09
C MET A 122 11.42 -11.13 -3.12
N THR A 123 11.67 -12.19 -2.36
CA THR A 123 12.77 -12.22 -1.38
C THR A 123 14.14 -12.00 -2.00
N ASN A 124 14.30 -12.28 -3.31
CA ASN A 124 15.55 -12.03 -4.01
C ASN A 124 15.86 -10.55 -4.24
N PHE A 125 14.85 -9.68 -4.15
CA PHE A 125 14.96 -8.24 -4.40
C PHE A 125 14.91 -7.40 -3.12
N LEU A 126 14.48 -7.98 -2.01
CA LEU A 126 14.50 -7.32 -0.72
C LEU A 126 15.92 -7.14 -0.21
N ASP A 127 16.12 -6.09 0.58
CA ASP A 127 17.40 -5.82 1.21
C ASP A 127 17.86 -7.04 2.02
N ARG A 128 19.02 -7.60 1.67
CA ARG A 128 19.63 -8.73 2.36
C ARG A 128 20.00 -8.45 3.83
N THR A 129 19.89 -7.19 4.22
CA THR A 129 20.11 -6.77 5.61
C THR A 129 18.84 -6.76 6.45
N MET A 130 17.68 -7.10 5.87
CA MET A 130 16.43 -7.23 6.59
C MET A 130 16.31 -8.62 7.22
N ALA A 131 15.92 -8.65 8.49
CA ALA A 131 15.56 -9.89 9.18
C ALA A 131 14.12 -9.82 9.73
N ILE A 132 13.42 -10.95 9.70
CA ILE A 132 12.05 -11.09 10.21
C ILE A 132 12.10 -11.88 11.51
N PHE A 133 11.54 -11.31 12.58
CA PHE A 133 11.43 -11.90 13.90
C PHE A 133 9.95 -12.12 14.23
N ALA A 134 9.56 -13.39 14.32
CA ALA A 134 8.17 -13.77 14.58
C ALA A 134 7.83 -13.59 16.07
N SER A 135 7.11 -12.53 16.42
CA SER A 135 6.61 -12.26 17.78
C SER A 135 7.68 -12.43 18.86
N PRO A 136 8.77 -11.63 18.82
CA PRO A 136 9.88 -11.79 19.74
C PRO A 136 9.43 -11.54 21.18
N ASP A 137 9.75 -12.44 22.08
CA ASP A 137 9.44 -12.40 23.52
C ASP A 137 10.67 -12.11 24.37
N ASP A 138 11.86 -12.33 23.84
CA ASP A 138 13.14 -11.97 24.44
C ASP A 138 14.20 -11.68 23.37
N SER A 139 15.35 -11.15 23.80
CA SER A 139 16.46 -10.76 22.93
C SER A 139 17.16 -11.95 22.25
N THR A 140 16.92 -13.18 22.71
CA THR A 140 17.48 -14.41 22.12
C THR A 140 16.60 -14.95 20.99
N CYS A 141 15.42 -14.35 20.77
CA CYS A 141 14.54 -14.71 19.66
C CYS A 141 15.33 -14.77 18.35
N VAL A 142 15.14 -15.85 17.61
CA VAL A 142 15.83 -16.09 16.35
C VAL A 142 14.92 -15.69 15.20
N GLY A 143 15.42 -14.78 14.37
CA GLY A 143 14.79 -14.38 13.12
C GLY A 143 15.48 -14.98 11.91
N THR A 144 14.92 -14.70 10.74
CA THR A 144 15.45 -15.14 9.45
C THR A 144 15.82 -13.93 8.59
N ILE A 145 17.05 -13.88 8.12
CA ILE A 145 17.51 -12.86 7.18
C ILE A 145 16.85 -13.11 5.83
N VAL A 146 16.15 -12.10 5.32
CA VAL A 146 15.47 -12.17 4.04
C VAL A 146 16.51 -12.29 2.90
N GLY A 147 16.24 -13.15 1.94
CA GLY A 147 17.10 -13.38 0.78
C GLY A 147 18.20 -14.42 0.98
N THR A 148 18.80 -14.57 2.18
CA THR A 148 19.78 -15.64 2.46
C THR A 148 19.17 -16.82 3.19
N GLY A 149 18.09 -16.60 3.94
CA GLY A 149 17.49 -17.61 4.81
C GLY A 149 18.32 -17.92 6.06
N GLU A 150 19.39 -17.19 6.32
CA GLU A 150 20.22 -17.37 7.51
C GLU A 150 19.48 -17.00 8.78
N HIS A 151 19.71 -17.75 9.85
CA HIS A 151 19.15 -17.47 11.14
C HIS A 151 20.08 -16.58 11.96
N VAL A 152 19.49 -15.59 12.64
CA VAL A 152 20.21 -14.64 13.48
C VAL A 152 19.39 -14.30 14.73
N SER A 153 20.02 -14.16 15.89
CA SER A 153 19.32 -13.67 17.07
C SER A 153 19.04 -12.17 16.96
N LEU A 154 17.94 -11.72 17.56
CA LEU A 154 17.57 -10.31 17.57
C LEU A 154 18.66 -9.45 18.23
N GLN A 155 19.24 -9.94 19.35
CA GLN A 155 20.37 -9.31 20.03
C GLN A 155 21.56 -9.10 19.09
N GLU A 156 22.00 -10.14 18.43
CA GLU A 156 23.18 -10.13 17.55
C GLU A 156 22.96 -9.24 16.30
N PHE A 157 21.73 -9.22 15.82
CA PHE A 157 21.37 -8.41 14.64
C PHE A 157 21.34 -6.92 14.94
N CYS A 158 20.92 -6.53 16.15
CA CYS A 158 20.67 -5.12 16.51
C CYS A 158 21.78 -4.49 17.35
N GLU A 159 22.42 -5.22 18.28
CA GLU A 159 23.34 -4.65 19.27
C GLU A 159 24.46 -3.79 18.65
N GLY A 160 24.63 -2.59 19.18
CA GLY A 160 25.65 -1.64 18.71
C GLY A 160 25.38 -1.03 17.34
N LYS A 161 24.16 -1.16 16.82
CA LYS A 161 23.80 -0.70 15.47
C LYS A 161 22.56 0.18 15.50
N GLN A 162 22.41 0.99 14.47
CA GLN A 162 21.16 1.65 14.15
C GLN A 162 20.34 0.77 13.22
N ARG A 163 19.06 0.60 13.54
CA ARG A 163 18.14 -0.23 12.74
C ARG A 163 16.82 0.48 12.52
N PHE A 164 16.25 0.26 11.34
CA PHE A 164 14.85 0.59 11.10
C PHE A 164 14.01 -0.62 11.51
N VAL A 165 13.11 -0.41 12.47
CA VAL A 165 12.24 -1.44 13.05
C VAL A 165 10.81 -1.10 12.70
N LYS A 166 10.09 -2.05 12.09
CA LYS A 166 8.65 -1.87 11.79
C LYS A 166 7.86 -3.15 12.08
N GLN A 167 6.58 -2.99 12.36
CA GLN A 167 5.66 -4.11 12.43
C GLN A 167 5.50 -4.76 11.06
N ALA A 168 5.65 -6.08 10.98
CA ALA A 168 5.34 -6.82 9.77
C ALA A 168 3.81 -6.92 9.58
N GLY A 169 3.36 -6.72 8.34
CA GLY A 169 1.94 -6.86 8.00
C GLY A 169 1.00 -5.78 8.51
N GLY A 170 1.52 -4.65 9.02
CA GLY A 170 0.70 -3.56 9.53
C GLY A 170 1.41 -2.21 9.58
N LYS A 171 0.65 -1.16 9.85
CA LYS A 171 1.17 0.21 10.07
C LYS A 171 1.17 0.60 11.56
N GLY A 172 1.28 -0.37 12.46
CA GLY A 172 1.20 -0.10 13.90
C GLY A 172 2.36 0.76 14.42
N PHE A 173 3.56 0.51 13.91
CA PHE A 173 4.73 1.36 14.15
C PHE A 173 5.81 1.16 13.08
N SER A 174 6.64 2.19 12.89
CA SER A 174 7.91 2.12 12.17
C SER A 174 8.84 3.19 12.71
N GLN A 175 10.06 2.83 13.09
CA GLN A 175 10.99 3.76 13.74
C GLN A 175 12.45 3.38 13.51
N ILE A 176 13.33 4.39 13.45
CA ILE A 176 14.78 4.19 13.50
C ILE A 176 15.20 4.16 14.97
N ILE A 177 15.80 3.05 15.38
CA ILE A 177 16.25 2.82 16.77
C ILE A 177 17.77 2.66 16.80
N ASN A 178 18.42 3.37 17.73
CA ASN A 178 19.83 3.17 18.07
C ASN A 178 19.92 2.13 19.19
N PHE A 179 20.60 1.02 18.95
CA PHE A 179 20.79 -0.03 19.94
C PHE A 179 22.18 0.10 20.58
N PRO A 180 22.28 0.48 21.88
CA PRO A 180 23.57 0.56 22.54
C PRO A 180 24.26 -0.80 22.66
N GLN A 181 25.58 -0.79 22.79
CA GLN A 181 26.34 -2.00 23.13
C GLN A 181 25.93 -2.51 24.52
N LYS A 182 25.78 -3.82 24.64
CA LYS A 182 25.46 -4.53 25.92
C LYS A 182 24.10 -4.16 26.52
N SER A 183 23.19 -3.55 25.73
CA SER A 183 21.81 -3.37 26.15
C SER A 183 20.99 -4.61 25.83
N ASP A 184 19.90 -4.84 26.57
CA ASP A 184 18.87 -5.76 26.13
C ASP A 184 18.08 -5.11 24.98
N VAL A 185 18.10 -5.75 23.82
CA VAL A 185 17.51 -5.18 22.60
C VAL A 185 15.98 -5.07 22.71
N ILE A 186 15.34 -6.00 23.42
CA ILE A 186 13.88 -5.96 23.63
C ILE A 186 13.52 -4.75 24.50
N ASP A 187 14.25 -4.50 25.58
CA ASP A 187 13.99 -3.35 26.43
C ASP A 187 14.14 -2.05 25.64
N VAL A 188 15.19 -1.94 24.81
CA VAL A 188 15.38 -0.77 23.93
C VAL A 188 14.24 -0.60 22.94
N ILE A 189 13.71 -1.68 22.35
CA ILE A 189 12.55 -1.61 21.46
C ILE A 189 11.33 -1.09 22.22
N PHE A 190 11.02 -1.65 23.39
CA PHE A 190 9.88 -1.20 24.19
C PHE A 190 9.99 0.27 24.63
N GLU A 191 11.18 0.72 25.02
CA GLU A 191 11.42 2.12 25.41
C GLU A 191 11.19 3.11 24.24
N ASN A 192 11.44 2.68 23.01
CA ASN A 192 11.29 3.52 21.82
C ASN A 192 9.88 3.46 21.20
N LEU A 193 9.06 2.48 21.53
CA LEU A 193 7.71 2.36 21.01
C LEU A 193 6.67 3.07 21.90
N GLU A 194 6.78 4.41 22.01
CA GLU A 194 5.95 5.26 22.89
C GLU A 194 4.44 5.04 22.78
N TYR A 195 3.95 4.50 21.67
CA TYR A 195 2.52 4.27 21.40
C TYR A 195 2.13 2.79 21.43
N PHE A 196 3.05 1.90 21.76
CA PHE A 196 2.75 0.48 21.79
C PHE A 196 2.15 0.08 23.14
N SER A 197 0.84 -0.15 23.17
CA SER A 197 0.09 -0.52 24.39
C SER A 197 0.05 -2.04 24.67
N GLY A 198 0.82 -2.84 23.92
CA GLY A 198 0.83 -4.30 24.06
C GLY A 198 1.96 -4.82 24.97
N TYR A 199 1.70 -5.95 25.62
CA TYR A 199 2.73 -6.68 26.41
C TYR A 199 3.60 -7.58 25.54
N TYR A 200 3.26 -7.77 24.26
CA TYR A 200 3.96 -8.66 23.33
C TYR A 200 4.23 -7.91 22.04
N LEU A 201 5.44 -8.02 21.52
CA LEU A 201 5.79 -7.47 20.23
C LEU A 201 5.14 -8.32 19.12
N PRO A 202 4.55 -7.71 18.10
CA PRO A 202 4.12 -8.42 16.91
C PRO A 202 5.34 -8.92 16.13
N THR A 203 5.11 -9.60 15.01
CA THR A 203 6.21 -9.91 14.09
C THR A 203 6.89 -8.62 13.64
N LEU A 204 8.21 -8.57 13.76
CA LEU A 204 9.05 -7.41 13.45
C LEU A 204 9.82 -7.63 12.15
N ASN A 205 9.83 -6.61 11.32
CA ASN A 205 10.83 -6.45 10.26
C ASN A 205 11.89 -5.49 10.78
N VAL A 206 13.13 -5.97 10.85
CA VAL A 206 14.28 -5.18 11.29
C VAL A 206 15.28 -5.14 10.15
N GLN A 207 15.70 -3.93 9.76
CA GLN A 207 16.62 -3.75 8.64
C GLN A 207 17.67 -2.67 8.92
N SER A 208 18.72 -2.63 8.12
CA SER A 208 19.65 -1.51 8.13
C SER A 208 18.93 -0.22 7.77
N VAL A 209 19.39 0.88 8.35
CA VAL A 209 18.90 2.20 7.96
C VAL A 209 19.48 2.52 6.58
N VAL A 210 18.60 2.86 5.67
CA VAL A 210 18.93 3.35 4.33
C VAL A 210 18.40 4.77 4.18
N HIS A 211 19.10 5.58 3.41
CA HIS A 211 18.71 6.97 3.15
C HIS A 211 18.36 7.09 1.66
N PRO A 212 17.08 6.91 1.29
CA PRO A 212 16.65 7.11 -0.08
C PRO A 212 16.75 8.58 -0.47
N ILE A 213 17.36 8.90 -1.61
CA ILE A 213 17.35 10.26 -2.16
C ILE A 213 16.16 10.51 -3.09
N TRP A 214 15.66 9.47 -3.74
CA TRP A 214 14.46 9.47 -4.54
C TRP A 214 13.69 8.18 -4.28
N GLU A 215 12.37 8.28 -4.26
CA GLU A 215 11.46 7.15 -4.11
C GLU A 215 10.34 7.28 -5.14
N THR A 216 10.00 6.17 -5.79
CA THR A 216 8.91 6.08 -6.75
C THR A 216 8.08 4.85 -6.44
N ARG A 217 6.77 5.04 -6.42
CA ARG A 217 5.76 4.00 -6.25
C ARG A 217 5.26 3.52 -7.61
N PHE A 218 5.35 2.22 -7.86
CA PHE A 218 4.84 1.58 -9.07
C PHE A 218 3.61 0.75 -8.73
N PHE A 219 2.55 0.95 -9.50
CA PHE A 219 1.30 0.19 -9.35
C PHE A 219 1.26 -0.92 -10.38
N VAL A 220 1.19 -2.15 -9.89
CA VAL A 220 1.26 -3.37 -10.70
C VAL A 220 -0.07 -4.09 -10.67
N VAL A 221 -0.63 -4.36 -11.84
CA VAL A 221 -1.85 -5.16 -12.02
C VAL A 221 -1.53 -6.28 -12.99
N ASN A 222 -1.83 -7.50 -12.58
CA ASN A 222 -1.56 -8.70 -13.36
C ASN A 222 -0.13 -8.73 -13.90
N ASN A 223 0.83 -8.52 -12.99
CA ASN A 223 2.26 -8.47 -13.31
C ASN A 223 2.62 -7.47 -14.45
N THR A 224 1.91 -6.36 -14.52
CA THR A 224 2.20 -5.27 -15.46
C THR A 224 2.20 -3.95 -14.72
N ILE A 225 3.25 -3.14 -14.91
CA ILE A 225 3.29 -1.77 -14.37
C ILE A 225 2.30 -0.91 -15.15
N ILE A 226 1.25 -0.45 -14.47
CA ILE A 226 0.18 0.35 -15.08
C ILE A 226 0.49 1.84 -15.00
N THR A 227 0.88 2.30 -13.82
CA THR A 227 1.20 3.70 -13.55
C THR A 227 2.21 3.80 -12.43
N SER A 228 2.70 5.00 -12.21
CA SER A 228 3.63 5.28 -11.12
C SER A 228 3.35 6.64 -10.48
N SER A 229 3.87 6.85 -9.29
CA SER A 229 3.79 8.10 -8.55
C SER A 229 5.09 8.36 -7.82
N GLY A 230 5.58 9.59 -7.86
CA GLY A 230 6.61 10.04 -6.92
C GLY A 230 6.03 10.09 -5.50
N ARG A 231 6.88 9.95 -4.50
CA ARG A 231 6.45 10.07 -3.10
C ARG A 231 6.26 11.55 -2.73
N ILE A 232 5.13 12.10 -3.14
CA ILE A 232 4.71 13.46 -2.81
C ILE A 232 3.38 13.34 -2.08
N VAL A 233 3.40 13.43 -0.76
CA VAL A 233 2.22 13.22 0.11
C VAL A 233 1.09 14.21 -0.21
N SER A 234 1.42 15.42 -0.66
CA SER A 234 0.43 16.44 -1.04
C SER A 234 -0.10 16.30 -2.47
N GLU A 235 0.35 15.31 -3.24
CA GLU A 235 -0.20 15.07 -4.58
C GLU A 235 -1.46 14.24 -4.55
N PHE A 236 -2.41 14.65 -5.37
CA PHE A 236 -3.69 13.96 -5.54
C PHE A 236 -3.68 13.10 -6.80
N PRO A 237 -4.44 11.98 -6.83
CA PRO A 237 -4.59 11.15 -8.01
C PRO A 237 -4.96 11.96 -9.24
N LYS A 238 -4.37 11.63 -10.37
CA LYS A 238 -4.54 12.35 -11.64
C LYS A 238 -5.33 11.50 -12.61
N PHE A 239 -6.06 12.17 -13.49
CA PHE A 239 -6.88 11.53 -14.49
C PHE A 239 -6.20 11.68 -15.87
N GLY A 240 -5.57 10.58 -16.37
CA GLY A 240 -4.92 10.56 -17.68
C GLY A 240 -3.47 11.02 -17.70
N ASN A 241 -2.70 10.72 -16.66
CA ASN A 241 -1.27 11.04 -16.58
C ASN A 241 -0.42 9.83 -16.15
N ASN A 242 -0.07 8.97 -17.08
CA ASN A 242 0.68 7.74 -16.83
C ASN A 242 2.12 7.94 -16.34
N ALA A 243 2.66 9.13 -16.49
CA ALA A 243 4.07 9.43 -16.18
C ALA A 243 4.25 10.25 -14.88
N SER A 244 3.28 10.22 -13.97
CA SER A 244 3.32 11.00 -12.72
C SER A 244 4.52 10.67 -11.83
N GLY A 245 5.04 9.44 -11.87
CA GLY A 245 6.22 9.03 -11.12
C GLY A 245 7.55 9.63 -11.60
N ARG A 246 7.57 10.33 -12.73
CA ARG A 246 8.76 11.06 -13.19
C ARG A 246 9.08 12.29 -12.34
N TYR A 247 8.14 12.74 -11.55
CA TYR A 247 8.31 13.87 -10.64
C TYR A 247 8.26 13.37 -9.20
N GLY A 248 9.12 13.90 -8.37
CA GLY A 248 9.21 13.51 -6.97
C GLY A 248 9.85 14.61 -6.13
N ILE A 249 9.96 14.33 -4.86
CA ILE A 249 10.67 15.18 -3.89
C ILE A 249 12.02 14.56 -3.61
N LYS A 250 13.09 15.33 -3.81
CA LYS A 250 14.44 14.91 -3.41
C LYS A 250 14.53 14.89 -1.89
N GLN A 251 14.98 13.77 -1.34
CA GLN A 251 15.26 13.63 0.09
C GLN A 251 16.75 13.79 0.35
N PHE A 252 17.11 14.26 1.52
CA PHE A 252 18.49 14.43 1.97
C PHE A 252 18.79 13.47 3.13
N SER A 253 20.06 13.15 3.32
CA SER A 253 20.51 12.19 4.36
C SER A 253 20.19 12.62 5.81
N ASP A 254 19.96 13.91 6.04
CA ASP A 254 19.55 14.45 7.35
C ASP A 254 18.02 14.40 7.58
N GLY A 255 17.27 13.78 6.66
CA GLY A 255 15.81 13.68 6.74
C GLY A 255 15.04 14.90 6.22
N LEU A 256 15.75 15.94 5.77
CA LEU A 256 15.13 17.07 5.07
C LEU A 256 14.74 16.65 3.65
N HIS A 257 13.88 17.42 3.02
CA HIS A 257 13.48 17.24 1.63
C HIS A 257 13.26 18.59 0.96
N ASP A 258 13.31 18.61 -0.37
CA ASP A 258 12.93 19.79 -1.13
C ASP A 258 11.40 20.00 -1.00
N ASP A 259 10.98 21.25 -0.82
CA ASP A 259 9.55 21.59 -0.75
C ASP A 259 8.86 21.50 -2.12
N ASN A 260 9.62 21.43 -3.20
CA ASN A 260 9.11 21.42 -4.55
C ASN A 260 9.38 20.09 -5.25
N ALA A 261 8.35 19.55 -5.91
CA ALA A 261 8.50 18.42 -6.79
C ALA A 261 9.36 18.79 -8.00
N THR A 262 10.37 17.98 -8.29
CA THR A 262 11.26 18.13 -9.44
C THR A 262 11.30 16.83 -10.24
N GLU A 263 11.79 16.91 -11.48
CA GLU A 263 11.98 15.71 -12.29
C GLU A 263 13.01 14.80 -11.62
N ASN A 264 12.64 13.53 -11.41
CA ASN A 264 13.50 12.51 -10.85
C ASN A 264 14.52 12.04 -11.92
N PRO A 265 15.80 12.36 -11.81
CA PRO A 265 16.79 12.00 -12.82
C PRO A 265 17.06 10.50 -12.90
N TYR A 266 16.64 9.74 -11.92
CA TYR A 266 16.82 8.28 -11.83
C TYR A 266 15.54 7.50 -12.19
N PHE A 267 14.49 8.17 -12.64
CA PHE A 267 13.21 7.50 -12.91
C PHE A 267 13.36 6.31 -13.84
N ASP A 268 14.07 6.46 -14.95
CA ASP A 268 14.21 5.38 -15.93
C ASP A 268 15.02 4.19 -15.37
N ILE A 269 16.00 4.43 -14.50
CA ILE A 269 16.74 3.36 -13.79
C ILE A 269 15.80 2.63 -12.83
N MET A 270 15.02 3.36 -12.05
CA MET A 270 14.06 2.80 -11.10
C MET A 270 12.96 2.01 -11.83
N PHE A 271 12.44 2.54 -12.92
CA PHE A 271 11.43 1.87 -13.75
C PHE A 271 11.97 0.55 -14.34
N ASN A 272 13.18 0.56 -14.91
CA ASN A 272 13.79 -0.66 -15.46
C ASN A 272 14.03 -1.70 -14.37
N TYR A 273 14.41 -1.28 -13.18
CA TYR A 273 14.58 -2.17 -12.03
C TYR A 273 13.23 -2.74 -11.56
N ALA A 274 12.20 -1.91 -11.45
CA ALA A 274 10.84 -2.34 -11.13
C ALA A 274 10.31 -3.33 -12.19
N GLN A 275 10.53 -3.06 -13.48
CA GLN A 275 10.14 -3.96 -14.57
C GLN A 275 10.85 -5.32 -14.46
N HIS A 276 12.15 -5.32 -14.14
CA HIS A 276 12.89 -6.57 -13.91
C HIS A 276 12.29 -7.39 -12.77
N ILE A 277 11.85 -6.75 -11.68
CA ILE A 277 11.16 -7.42 -10.57
C ILE A 277 9.84 -8.01 -11.05
N VAL A 278 9.04 -7.22 -11.75
CA VAL A 278 7.74 -7.64 -12.29
C VAL A 278 7.88 -8.83 -13.24
N ASP A 279 8.89 -8.82 -14.11
CA ASP A 279 9.17 -9.93 -15.03
C ASP A 279 9.51 -11.23 -14.27
N ASN A 280 10.29 -11.12 -13.18
CA ASN A 280 10.60 -12.27 -12.33
C ASN A 280 9.36 -12.78 -11.57
N MET A 281 8.50 -11.88 -11.10
CA MET A 281 7.23 -12.25 -10.46
C MET A 281 6.30 -12.93 -11.45
N SER A 282 6.21 -12.41 -12.67
CA SER A 282 5.42 -13.01 -13.74
C SER A 282 5.88 -14.43 -14.10
N ALA A 283 7.18 -14.70 -14.01
CA ALA A 283 7.74 -16.03 -14.29
C ALA A 283 7.29 -17.12 -13.30
N THR A 284 6.71 -16.74 -12.15
CA THR A 284 6.09 -17.70 -11.21
C THR A 284 4.78 -18.30 -11.74
N GLY A 285 4.17 -17.68 -12.74
CA GLY A 285 2.87 -18.07 -13.29
C GLY A 285 1.68 -17.60 -12.46
N GLU A 286 1.91 -16.84 -11.39
CA GLU A 286 0.86 -16.25 -10.57
C GLU A 286 0.50 -14.87 -11.11
N SER A 287 -0.79 -14.56 -11.22
CA SER A 287 -1.26 -13.21 -11.49
C SER A 287 -1.34 -12.44 -10.19
N LEU A 288 -0.55 -11.40 -10.05
CA LEU A 288 -0.42 -10.64 -8.82
C LEU A 288 -0.74 -9.16 -9.02
N HIS A 289 -1.39 -8.58 -8.00
CA HIS A 289 -1.66 -7.15 -7.92
C HIS A 289 -0.98 -6.58 -6.67
N TYR A 290 -0.10 -5.62 -6.86
CA TYR A 290 0.67 -5.04 -5.76
C TYR A 290 1.17 -3.65 -6.09
N VAL A 291 1.65 -3.00 -5.07
CA VAL A 291 2.41 -1.75 -5.18
C VAL A 291 3.85 -2.04 -4.80
N LEU A 292 4.77 -1.55 -5.62
CA LEU A 292 6.20 -1.71 -5.45
C LEU A 292 6.83 -0.32 -5.25
N ASP A 293 7.39 -0.10 -4.07
CA ASP A 293 8.14 1.11 -3.76
C ASP A 293 9.62 0.85 -4.03
N VAL A 294 10.19 1.61 -4.97
CA VAL A 294 11.60 1.55 -5.34
C VAL A 294 12.25 2.88 -5.02
N ALA A 295 13.45 2.84 -4.49
CA ALA A 295 14.24 4.02 -4.18
C ALA A 295 15.66 3.92 -4.73
N ILE A 296 16.35 5.06 -4.71
CA ILE A 296 17.77 5.19 -5.03
C ILE A 296 18.54 5.52 -3.76
N HIS A 297 19.62 4.83 -3.52
CA HIS A 297 20.53 5.12 -2.41
C HIS A 297 21.24 6.45 -2.55
N ASP A 298 21.38 7.15 -1.42
CA ASP A 298 22.40 8.17 -1.23
C ASP A 298 23.59 7.51 -0.53
N ASP A 299 24.46 6.92 -1.31
CA ASP A 299 25.67 6.31 -0.76
C ASP A 299 26.83 7.27 -0.96
N ASP A 300 27.62 7.50 0.09
CA ASP A 300 28.88 8.26 0.01
C ASP A 300 29.90 7.56 -0.91
N ASP A 301 29.66 6.29 -1.26
CA ASP A 301 30.42 5.58 -2.27
C ASP A 301 29.90 5.92 -3.67
N ILE A 302 30.67 6.70 -4.40
CA ILE A 302 30.40 7.13 -5.79
C ILE A 302 30.06 5.95 -6.74
N ASN A 303 30.42 4.72 -6.38
CA ASN A 303 30.13 3.54 -7.18
C ASN A 303 28.72 2.96 -6.95
N THR A 304 28.03 3.36 -5.91
CA THR A 304 26.70 2.89 -5.54
C THR A 304 25.61 3.94 -5.75
N VAL A 305 25.98 5.20 -5.97
CA VAL A 305 25.06 6.29 -6.30
C VAL A 305 24.24 5.91 -7.52
N GLY A 306 22.92 5.92 -7.35
CA GLY A 306 21.98 5.56 -8.42
C GLY A 306 21.66 4.06 -8.50
N THR A 307 22.11 3.24 -7.54
CA THR A 307 21.67 1.84 -7.44
C THR A 307 20.25 1.77 -6.87
N PRO A 308 19.30 1.22 -7.63
CA PRO A 308 17.93 1.08 -7.14
C PRO A 308 17.81 -0.08 -6.15
N PHE A 309 16.88 0.05 -5.20
CA PHE A 309 16.52 -1.01 -4.25
C PHE A 309 15.02 -0.97 -3.96
N VAL A 310 14.48 -2.10 -3.50
CA VAL A 310 13.08 -2.19 -3.03
C VAL A 310 13.00 -1.65 -1.62
N VAL A 311 12.14 -0.65 -1.41
CA VAL A 311 11.81 -0.14 -0.08
C VAL A 311 10.79 -1.06 0.58
N GLU A 312 9.68 -1.29 -0.11
CA GLU A 312 8.62 -2.17 0.35
C GLU A 312 7.69 -2.60 -0.79
N THR A 313 6.89 -3.60 -0.50
CA THR A 313 5.74 -3.98 -1.32
C THR A 313 4.49 -3.93 -0.47
N ASN A 314 3.40 -3.44 -1.06
CA ASN A 314 2.11 -3.32 -0.39
C ASN A 314 1.00 -3.89 -1.28
N GLY A 315 -0.12 -4.27 -0.66
CA GLY A 315 -1.33 -4.58 -1.42
C GLY A 315 -1.86 -3.34 -2.15
N LEU A 316 -2.35 -3.52 -3.37
CA LEU A 316 -2.88 -2.44 -4.20
C LEU A 316 -3.99 -1.65 -3.49
N SER A 317 -4.81 -2.32 -2.71
CA SER A 317 -5.94 -1.73 -1.98
C SER A 317 -5.55 -0.97 -0.72
N ASN A 318 -4.34 -1.18 -0.20
CA ASN A 318 -3.85 -0.61 1.07
C ASN A 318 -2.77 0.46 0.88
N SER A 319 -2.51 0.83 -0.35
CA SER A 319 -1.46 1.80 -0.69
C SER A 319 -2.07 3.14 -1.04
N GLY A 320 -1.43 4.21 -0.58
CA GLY A 320 -1.75 5.56 -1.00
C GLY A 320 -1.55 5.72 -2.51
N LEU A 321 -2.45 6.43 -3.15
CA LEU A 321 -2.44 6.64 -4.60
C LEU A 321 -1.49 7.74 -5.02
N TYR A 322 -1.29 8.74 -4.18
CA TYR A 322 -0.55 9.96 -4.51
C TYR A 322 -0.94 10.50 -5.90
N GLY A 323 0.00 11.01 -6.66
CA GLY A 323 -0.23 11.53 -8.01
C GLY A 323 -0.34 10.50 -9.13
N CYS A 324 -0.71 9.25 -8.88
CA CYS A 324 -0.84 8.22 -9.92
C CYS A 324 -1.95 8.52 -10.93
N ASP A 325 -1.88 7.90 -12.12
CA ASP A 325 -2.99 7.88 -13.07
C ASP A 325 -4.06 6.89 -12.60
N ILE A 326 -5.07 7.41 -11.91
CA ILE A 326 -6.13 6.59 -11.35
C ILE A 326 -7.06 6.00 -12.42
N MET A 327 -7.20 6.65 -13.58
CA MET A 327 -8.02 6.10 -14.67
C MET A 327 -7.39 4.84 -15.24
N ALA A 328 -6.09 4.90 -15.56
CA ALA A 328 -5.35 3.73 -16.05
C ALA A 328 -5.35 2.60 -15.01
N LEU A 329 -5.16 2.93 -13.75
CA LEU A 329 -5.16 1.95 -12.66
C LEU A 329 -6.52 1.28 -12.46
N ALA A 330 -7.59 2.07 -12.41
CA ALA A 330 -8.95 1.56 -12.23
C ALA A 330 -9.40 0.69 -13.41
N GLU A 331 -9.10 1.12 -14.65
CA GLU A 331 -9.41 0.35 -15.86
C GLU A 331 -8.70 -1.00 -15.86
N ALA A 332 -7.37 -1.01 -15.67
CA ALA A 332 -6.58 -2.25 -15.69
C ALA A 332 -7.03 -3.21 -14.58
N TYR A 333 -7.25 -2.69 -13.37
CA TYR A 333 -7.63 -3.52 -12.24
C TYR A 333 -9.05 -4.09 -12.39
N ALA A 334 -10.01 -3.27 -12.83
CA ALA A 334 -11.38 -3.73 -13.06
C ALA A 334 -11.48 -4.73 -14.20
N LEU A 335 -10.75 -4.53 -15.30
CA LEU A 335 -10.73 -5.48 -16.43
C LEU A 335 -10.14 -6.82 -16.00
N ASP A 336 -9.00 -6.83 -15.32
CA ASP A 336 -8.36 -8.07 -14.88
C ASP A 336 -9.27 -8.86 -13.94
N GLN A 337 -9.87 -8.21 -12.94
CA GLN A 337 -10.80 -8.86 -12.01
C GLN A 337 -12.07 -9.38 -12.69
N CYS A 338 -12.48 -8.74 -13.78
CA CYS A 338 -13.60 -9.21 -14.59
C CYS A 338 -13.26 -10.44 -15.40
N ASP A 339 -12.04 -10.56 -15.88
CA ASP A 339 -11.59 -11.64 -16.74
C ASP A 339 -11.03 -12.83 -15.94
N HIS A 340 -10.50 -12.56 -14.75
CA HIS A 340 -9.88 -13.53 -13.85
C HIS A 340 -10.42 -13.43 -12.41
N PRO A 341 -11.70 -13.79 -12.17
CA PRO A 341 -12.35 -13.62 -10.86
C PRO A 341 -11.70 -14.43 -9.73
N ASP A 342 -10.88 -15.42 -10.06
CA ASP A 342 -10.19 -16.28 -9.08
C ASP A 342 -8.78 -15.77 -8.70
N VAL A 343 -8.40 -14.60 -9.18
CA VAL A 343 -7.07 -14.03 -8.94
C VAL A 343 -6.94 -13.55 -7.49
N THR A 344 -5.85 -13.93 -6.88
CA THR A 344 -5.51 -13.57 -5.50
C THR A 344 -5.06 -12.12 -5.43
N ILE A 345 -5.80 -11.26 -4.75
CA ILE A 345 -5.42 -9.87 -4.46
C ILE A 345 -4.47 -9.88 -3.25
N GLY A 346 -3.16 -9.73 -3.48
CA GLY A 346 -2.17 -9.64 -2.40
C GLY A 346 -2.33 -10.73 -1.33
N GLY A 347 -2.55 -11.99 -1.72
CA GLY A 347 -2.85 -13.11 -0.82
C GLY A 347 -4.33 -13.30 -0.50
N LEU A 348 -5.21 -12.40 -0.94
CA LEU A 348 -6.65 -12.58 -0.82
C LEU A 348 -7.14 -13.45 -1.98
N ARG A 349 -7.60 -14.64 -1.69
CA ARG A 349 -8.46 -15.36 -2.61
C ARG A 349 -9.75 -14.57 -2.82
N SER A 350 -10.39 -14.72 -3.98
CA SER A 350 -11.72 -14.17 -4.24
C SER A 350 -12.60 -14.39 -3.01
N ILE A 351 -13.32 -13.35 -2.58
CA ILE A 351 -14.24 -13.48 -1.45
C ILE A 351 -15.19 -14.61 -1.80
N ASP A 352 -15.10 -15.73 -1.10
CA ASP A 352 -16.06 -16.82 -1.26
C ASP A 352 -17.46 -16.24 -1.03
N SER A 353 -18.33 -16.39 -2.02
CA SER A 353 -19.71 -15.92 -1.98
C SER A 353 -20.49 -16.40 -0.73
N ASN A 354 -19.94 -17.39 -0.02
CA ASN A 354 -20.47 -17.87 1.25
C ASN A 354 -20.17 -16.97 2.45
N VAL A 355 -19.27 -16.01 2.34
CA VAL A 355 -18.88 -15.11 3.43
C VAL A 355 -19.77 -13.85 3.48
N MET A 356 -20.52 -13.60 2.38
CA MET A 356 -21.47 -12.48 2.30
C MET A 356 -22.92 -12.85 2.68
N ARG A 357 -23.14 -13.98 3.33
CA ARG A 357 -24.46 -14.39 3.85
C ARG A 357 -24.64 -14.11 5.31
#